data_e2d9a5a859d9558a666578635ba86c15
#
_entry.id   e2d9a5a859d9558a666578635ba86c15
#
_cell.length_a   1.000
_cell.length_b   1.000
_cell.length_c   1.000
_cell.angle_alpha   90.00
_cell.angle_beta   90.00
_cell.angle_gamma   90.00
#
_symmetry.space_group_name_H-M   'P 1'
#
loop_
_entity.id
_entity.type
_entity.pdbx_description
1 polymer ?
#
loop_
_entity_poly.entity_id
_entity_poly.type
_entity_poly.pdbx_seq_one_letter_code
_entity_poly.pdbx_strand_id
1 'polypeptide(L)'
;VMVFKGNGHIGIDYVSLLPSTVWGDPDKYRNGKLSPRIVKALKDCHPSFFRFPGGCVVEGDEVFDNQYKWRNTVGPLETRKQIANTWGYMQSYGVGFYEYFCLCEDLNMAPLPVLHVGLLCQIRVGEQRGEGYRRIMPGTREFKAEVIDNVADLLFFAKGDVNSPHAEEAYWANVRAEMGHPAPFALEYVGIGNENWGTEYFENFSACMM
;
A
#
# COMPACT_ATOMS: atom_id res chain seq x y z
N VAL A 1 10.47 -31.68 -4.71
CA VAL A 1 11.82 -32.10 -4.28
C VAL A 1 12.80 -31.60 -5.34
N MET A 2 13.82 -30.85 -4.91
CA MET A 2 14.95 -30.48 -5.78
C MET A 2 16.09 -31.44 -5.51
N VAL A 3 16.69 -32.01 -6.55
CA VAL A 3 17.82 -32.92 -6.45
C VAL A 3 18.98 -32.36 -7.25
N PHE A 4 20.11 -32.17 -6.58
CA PHE A 4 21.36 -31.67 -7.20
C PHE A 4 22.37 -32.81 -7.30
N LYS A 5 23.04 -32.92 -8.46
CA LYS A 5 24.09 -33.89 -8.69
C LYS A 5 25.38 -33.17 -9.06
N GLY A 6 26.47 -33.50 -8.39
CA GLY A 6 27.81 -32.92 -8.64
C GLY A 6 28.37 -32.16 -7.43
N ASN A 7 29.58 -31.65 -7.57
CA ASN A 7 30.25 -30.82 -6.57
C ASN A 7 30.17 -29.36 -7.02
N GLY A 8 29.66 -28.48 -6.15
CA GLY A 8 29.52 -27.05 -6.46
C GLY A 8 28.76 -26.31 -5.37
N HIS A 9 28.64 -24.98 -5.54
CA HIS A 9 27.82 -24.14 -4.70
C HIS A 9 26.57 -23.70 -5.49
N ILE A 10 25.42 -23.78 -4.87
CA ILE A 10 24.13 -23.30 -5.42
C ILE A 10 23.56 -22.28 -4.47
N GLY A 11 23.28 -21.08 -4.98
CA GLY A 11 22.47 -20.08 -4.29
C GLY A 11 20.99 -20.30 -4.61
N ILE A 12 20.15 -20.32 -3.59
CA ILE A 12 18.68 -20.34 -3.74
C ILE A 12 18.14 -19.15 -2.97
N ASP A 13 17.37 -18.31 -3.66
CA ASP A 13 16.72 -17.14 -3.09
C ASP A 13 15.26 -17.10 -3.52
N TYR A 14 14.43 -16.40 -2.75
CA TYR A 14 13.02 -16.17 -2.98
C TYR A 14 12.23 -17.42 -3.42
N VAL A 15 12.18 -18.42 -2.53
CA VAL A 15 11.38 -19.64 -2.76
C VAL A 15 9.92 -19.39 -2.36
N SER A 16 8.99 -19.56 -3.30
CA SER A 16 7.56 -19.46 -3.03
C SER A 16 6.81 -20.71 -3.48
N LEU A 17 5.75 -21.06 -2.76
CA LEU A 17 4.81 -22.13 -3.12
C LEU A 17 3.39 -21.56 -3.01
N LEU A 18 2.77 -21.35 -4.14
CA LEU A 18 1.44 -20.78 -4.24
C LEU A 18 0.43 -21.82 -4.75
N PRO A 19 -0.85 -21.75 -4.34
CA PRO A 19 -1.90 -22.59 -4.91
C PRO A 19 -1.97 -22.44 -6.44
N SER A 20 -2.32 -23.51 -7.14
CA SER A 20 -2.56 -23.45 -8.58
C SER A 20 -3.85 -22.72 -8.94
N THR A 21 -4.81 -22.68 -8.01
CA THR A 21 -6.07 -21.95 -8.18
C THR A 21 -5.99 -20.60 -7.49
N VAL A 22 -5.95 -19.54 -8.28
CA VAL A 22 -5.95 -18.14 -7.83
C VAL A 22 -7.07 -17.38 -8.53
N TRP A 23 -7.46 -16.24 -7.97
CA TRP A 23 -8.44 -15.35 -8.59
C TRP A 23 -7.84 -14.56 -9.75
N GLY A 24 -8.65 -14.34 -10.77
CA GLY A 24 -8.44 -13.32 -11.80
C GLY A 24 -7.49 -13.72 -12.91
N ASP A 25 -7.20 -12.76 -13.78
CA ASP A 25 -6.30 -12.89 -14.91
C ASP A 25 -4.85 -13.07 -14.41
N PRO A 26 -4.13 -14.11 -14.84
CA PRO A 26 -2.74 -14.35 -14.45
C PRO A 26 -1.79 -13.19 -14.78
N ASP A 27 -2.03 -12.45 -15.86
CA ASP A 27 -1.21 -11.31 -16.26
C ASP A 27 -1.50 -10.08 -15.39
N LYS A 28 -2.77 -9.84 -15.07
CA LYS A 28 -3.20 -8.78 -14.14
C LYS A 28 -2.70 -9.06 -12.73
N TYR A 29 -2.76 -10.30 -12.26
CA TYR A 29 -2.30 -10.72 -10.92
C TYR A 29 -0.99 -11.49 -10.96
N ARG A 30 -0.02 -11.03 -11.77
CA ARG A 30 1.26 -11.73 -11.92
C ARG A 30 2.09 -11.75 -10.65
N ASN A 31 1.98 -10.71 -9.83
CA ASN A 31 2.69 -10.59 -8.57
C ASN A 31 1.86 -11.15 -7.39
N GLY A 32 0.98 -10.36 -6.82
CA GLY A 32 0.13 -10.76 -5.70
C GLY A 32 -0.98 -11.71 -6.12
N LYS A 33 -1.24 -12.73 -5.30
CA LYS A 33 -2.24 -13.76 -5.59
C LYS A 33 -3.40 -13.69 -4.60
N LEU A 34 -4.61 -13.64 -5.14
CA LEU A 34 -5.84 -13.57 -4.35
C LEU A 34 -6.50 -14.95 -4.23
N SER A 35 -7.02 -15.27 -3.05
CA SER A 35 -7.80 -16.49 -2.82
C SER A 35 -9.18 -16.38 -3.48
N PRO A 36 -9.56 -17.30 -4.39
CA PRO A 36 -10.88 -17.27 -5.03
C PRO A 36 -12.03 -17.37 -4.02
N ARG A 37 -11.83 -18.05 -2.90
CA ARG A 37 -12.84 -18.18 -1.84
C ARG A 37 -13.10 -16.86 -1.13
N ILE A 38 -12.03 -16.10 -0.82
CA ILE A 38 -12.15 -14.80 -0.17
C ILE A 38 -12.78 -13.79 -1.13
N VAL A 39 -12.32 -13.77 -2.39
CA VAL A 39 -12.89 -12.85 -3.39
C VAL A 39 -14.36 -13.17 -3.66
N LYS A 40 -14.74 -14.46 -3.72
CA LYS A 40 -16.14 -14.84 -3.86
C LYS A 40 -16.98 -14.35 -2.68
N ALA A 41 -16.49 -14.50 -1.45
CA ALA A 41 -17.22 -14.02 -0.25
C ALA A 41 -17.41 -12.50 -0.28
N LEU A 42 -16.38 -11.74 -0.69
CA LEU A 42 -16.50 -10.29 -0.89
C LEU A 42 -17.52 -9.96 -1.98
N LYS A 43 -17.46 -10.64 -3.11
CA LYS A 43 -18.40 -10.44 -4.21
C LYS A 43 -19.85 -10.69 -3.79
N ASP A 44 -20.09 -11.74 -3.00
CA ASP A 44 -21.43 -12.08 -2.50
C ASP A 44 -22.01 -11.02 -1.52
N CYS A 45 -21.13 -10.19 -0.93
CA CYS A 45 -21.54 -9.04 -0.10
C CYS A 45 -21.97 -7.82 -0.92
N HIS A 46 -21.73 -7.78 -2.22
CA HIS A 46 -22.03 -6.66 -3.11
C HIS A 46 -21.55 -5.28 -2.59
N PRO A 47 -20.29 -5.12 -2.18
CA PRO A 47 -19.81 -3.86 -1.64
C PRO A 47 -19.75 -2.77 -2.72
N SER A 48 -20.13 -1.53 -2.36
CA SER A 48 -20.05 -0.38 -3.26
C SER A 48 -18.64 0.23 -3.31
N PHE A 49 -17.86 0.05 -2.24
CA PHE A 49 -16.48 0.54 -2.15
C PHE A 49 -15.62 -0.41 -1.32
N PHE A 50 -14.31 -0.26 -1.46
CA PHE A 50 -13.32 -0.99 -0.67
C PHE A 50 -12.31 -0.03 -0.06
N ARG A 51 -12.31 0.08 1.28
CA ARG A 51 -11.36 0.89 2.05
C ARG A 51 -10.15 0.04 2.43
N PHE A 52 -8.96 0.47 2.02
CA PHE A 52 -7.70 -0.25 2.28
C PHE A 52 -6.54 0.72 2.60
N PRO A 53 -5.46 0.27 3.24
CA PRO A 53 -5.25 -1.04 3.87
C PRO A 53 -6.03 -1.21 5.17
N GLY A 54 -6.67 -0.17 5.65
CA GLY A 54 -7.46 -0.11 6.87
C GLY A 54 -6.75 0.66 7.99
N GLY A 55 -7.29 0.68 9.13
CA GLY A 55 -7.07 1.27 10.42
C GLY A 55 -5.67 1.80 10.82
N CYS A 56 -5.33 1.57 12.07
CA CYS A 56 -4.07 2.03 12.71
C CYS A 56 -2.78 1.56 11.99
N VAL A 57 -2.84 0.52 11.16
CA VAL A 57 -1.70 0.05 10.38
C VAL A 57 -1.13 1.13 9.43
N VAL A 58 -1.98 2.05 8.99
CA VAL A 58 -1.57 3.16 8.10
C VAL A 58 -0.61 4.11 8.82
N GLU A 59 -0.81 4.29 10.12
CA GLU A 59 -0.12 5.30 10.93
C GLU A 59 1.06 4.72 11.70
N GLY A 60 1.03 3.40 11.99
CA GLY A 60 1.98 2.78 12.91
C GLY A 60 1.70 3.17 14.37
N ASP A 61 2.52 2.71 15.28
CA ASP A 61 2.32 2.96 16.73
C ASP A 61 3.55 3.52 17.44
N GLU A 62 4.67 2.82 17.45
CA GLU A 62 5.88 3.27 18.16
C GLU A 62 6.85 4.02 17.24
N VAL A 63 6.92 3.60 15.98
CA VAL A 63 7.85 4.13 14.99
C VAL A 63 7.17 4.25 13.62
N PHE A 64 7.59 5.23 12.83
CA PHE A 64 7.10 5.36 11.46
C PHE A 64 7.50 4.19 10.55
N ASP A 65 8.46 3.36 10.94
CA ASP A 65 8.90 2.21 10.13
C ASP A 65 7.89 1.06 10.13
N ASN A 66 6.94 1.02 11.08
CA ASN A 66 5.87 0.03 11.08
C ASN A 66 4.56 0.53 10.45
N GLN A 67 4.60 1.70 9.80
CA GLN A 67 3.51 2.17 8.95
C GLN A 67 3.36 1.32 7.70
N TYR A 68 2.12 1.14 7.25
CA TYR A 68 1.85 0.57 5.94
C TYR A 68 2.17 1.61 4.86
N LYS A 69 3.39 1.60 4.37
CA LYS A 69 3.84 2.46 3.27
C LYS A 69 3.46 1.83 1.94
N TRP A 70 2.46 2.34 1.25
CA TRP A 70 1.92 1.78 0.01
C TRP A 70 3.00 1.56 -1.06
N ARG A 71 4.00 2.45 -1.13
CA ARG A 71 5.14 2.34 -2.06
C ARG A 71 5.92 1.02 -1.90
N ASN A 72 5.93 0.44 -0.69
CA ASN A 72 6.57 -0.85 -0.41
C ASN A 72 5.70 -2.05 -0.81
N THR A 73 4.48 -1.82 -1.28
CA THR A 73 3.49 -2.86 -1.56
C THR A 73 3.23 -3.07 -3.06
N VAL A 74 3.93 -2.33 -3.90
CA VAL A 74 3.87 -2.41 -5.36
C VAL A 74 5.19 -2.90 -5.95
N GLY A 75 5.19 -3.29 -7.22
CA GLY A 75 6.33 -3.93 -7.87
C GLY A 75 6.39 -5.45 -7.65
N PRO A 76 7.49 -6.11 -8.05
CA PRO A 76 7.69 -7.55 -7.87
C PRO A 76 7.63 -7.98 -6.41
N LEU A 77 7.11 -9.18 -6.12
CA LEU A 77 6.94 -9.66 -4.73
C LEU A 77 8.25 -9.72 -3.95
N GLU A 78 9.33 -10.11 -4.60
CA GLU A 78 10.67 -10.22 -4.00
C GLU A 78 11.26 -8.89 -3.54
N THR A 79 10.75 -7.77 -4.08
CA THR A 79 11.16 -6.42 -3.69
C THR A 79 10.30 -5.79 -2.60
N ARG A 80 9.15 -6.41 -2.28
CA ARG A 80 8.20 -5.88 -1.29
C ARG A 80 8.69 -6.12 0.12
N LYS A 81 9.00 -5.05 0.83
CA LYS A 81 9.53 -5.10 2.19
C LYS A 81 8.47 -5.56 3.19
N GLN A 82 8.76 -6.64 3.93
CA GLN A 82 7.91 -7.05 5.06
C GLN A 82 8.08 -6.10 6.25
N ILE A 83 7.03 -5.89 7.01
CA ILE A 83 7.05 -5.11 8.25
C ILE A 83 6.43 -5.89 9.42
N ALA A 84 6.92 -5.61 10.63
CA ALA A 84 6.19 -5.95 11.85
C ALA A 84 5.09 -4.91 12.04
N ASN A 85 3.84 -5.34 12.07
CA ASN A 85 2.72 -4.42 12.22
C ASN A 85 2.34 -4.19 13.70
N THR A 86 1.44 -3.24 13.93
CA THR A 86 0.98 -2.82 15.26
C THR A 86 0.27 -3.91 16.07
N TRP A 87 -0.07 -5.05 15.47
CA TRP A 87 -0.72 -6.19 16.13
C TRP A 87 0.23 -7.36 16.41
N GLY A 88 1.55 -7.17 16.23
CA GLY A 88 2.56 -8.14 16.62
C GLY A 88 2.76 -9.29 15.62
N TYR A 89 2.37 -9.15 14.37
CA TYR A 89 2.68 -10.12 13.31
C TYR A 89 3.38 -9.49 12.11
N MET A 90 4.07 -10.31 11.33
CA MET A 90 4.72 -9.88 10.11
C MET A 90 3.71 -9.73 8.97
N GLN A 91 3.73 -8.59 8.31
CA GLN A 91 2.93 -8.29 7.14
C GLN A 91 3.80 -8.36 5.89
N SER A 92 3.49 -9.30 5.01
CA SER A 92 4.36 -9.66 3.88
C SER A 92 4.16 -8.83 2.62
N TYR A 93 3.08 -8.05 2.54
CA TYR A 93 2.68 -7.36 1.31
C TYR A 93 2.50 -8.27 0.07
N GLY A 94 2.20 -9.55 0.29
CA GLY A 94 1.84 -10.49 -0.77
C GLY A 94 0.59 -10.06 -1.56
N VAL A 95 -0.23 -9.22 -0.96
CA VAL A 95 -1.31 -8.44 -1.57
C VAL A 95 -1.10 -6.99 -1.15
N GLY A 96 -1.02 -6.07 -2.10
CA GLY A 96 -0.75 -4.66 -1.87
C GLY A 96 -1.71 -3.75 -2.62
N PHE A 97 -1.34 -2.48 -2.74
CA PHE A 97 -2.22 -1.46 -3.35
C PHE A 97 -2.59 -1.79 -4.79
N TYR A 98 -1.67 -2.30 -5.59
CA TYR A 98 -1.97 -2.72 -6.95
C TYR A 98 -3.08 -3.77 -6.99
N GLU A 99 -2.94 -4.84 -6.21
CA GLU A 99 -3.92 -5.93 -6.17
C GLU A 99 -5.26 -5.47 -5.60
N TYR A 100 -5.28 -4.51 -4.66
CA TYR A 100 -6.53 -3.91 -4.17
C TYR A 100 -7.24 -3.08 -5.23
N PHE A 101 -6.53 -2.29 -6.02
CA PHE A 101 -7.12 -1.57 -7.16
C PHE A 101 -7.68 -2.54 -8.20
N CYS A 102 -6.93 -3.57 -8.58
CA CYS A 102 -7.41 -4.60 -9.49
C CYS A 102 -8.67 -5.30 -8.99
N LEU A 103 -8.71 -5.61 -7.68
CA LEU A 103 -9.87 -6.23 -7.05
C LEU A 103 -11.10 -5.30 -7.06
N CYS A 104 -10.88 -4.01 -6.88
CA CYS A 104 -11.96 -3.02 -6.98
C CYS A 104 -12.59 -3.02 -8.38
N GLU A 105 -11.78 -3.03 -9.43
CA GLU A 105 -12.29 -3.15 -10.80
C GLU A 105 -13.05 -4.46 -11.03
N ASP A 106 -12.44 -5.60 -10.64
CA ASP A 106 -13.04 -6.92 -10.85
C ASP A 106 -14.39 -7.09 -10.17
N LEU A 107 -14.60 -6.42 -9.04
CA LEU A 107 -15.85 -6.48 -8.26
C LEU A 107 -16.73 -5.25 -8.44
N ASN A 108 -16.35 -4.30 -9.31
CA ASN A 108 -17.06 -3.03 -9.52
C ASN A 108 -17.27 -2.24 -8.22
N MET A 109 -16.20 -2.12 -7.43
CA MET A 109 -16.15 -1.34 -6.19
C MET A 109 -15.37 -0.04 -6.41
N ALA A 110 -15.76 1.05 -5.76
CA ALA A 110 -14.93 2.25 -5.70
C ALA A 110 -13.73 2.02 -4.78
N PRO A 111 -12.48 2.25 -5.22
CA PRO A 111 -11.33 2.19 -4.33
C PRO A 111 -11.28 3.38 -3.39
N LEU A 112 -11.05 3.13 -2.10
CA LEU A 112 -10.82 4.14 -1.07
C LEU A 112 -9.52 3.86 -0.33
N PRO A 113 -8.37 4.14 -0.96
CA PRO A 113 -7.08 4.03 -0.29
C PRO A 113 -6.96 5.04 0.84
N VAL A 114 -6.34 4.63 1.95
CA VAL A 114 -6.06 5.49 3.10
C VAL A 114 -4.57 5.63 3.29
N LEU A 115 -4.12 6.87 3.45
CA LEU A 115 -2.72 7.24 3.70
C LEU A 115 -2.58 7.94 5.05
N HIS A 116 -1.39 7.86 5.65
CA HIS A 116 -1.11 8.59 6.88
C HIS A 116 -0.95 10.09 6.63
N VAL A 117 -1.15 10.87 7.67
CA VAL A 117 -1.05 12.34 7.67
C VAL A 117 0.20 12.85 8.39
N GLY A 118 1.17 11.96 8.64
CA GLY A 118 2.38 12.30 9.39
C GLY A 118 2.21 12.29 10.92
N LEU A 119 1.19 11.57 11.40
CA LEU A 119 0.99 11.25 12.81
C LEU A 119 1.11 9.73 13.02
N LEU A 120 1.63 9.31 14.16
CA LEU A 120 1.45 7.95 14.66
C LEU A 120 0.01 7.75 15.13
N CYS A 121 -0.45 6.50 15.18
CA CYS A 121 -1.81 6.19 15.62
C CYS A 121 -2.06 6.70 17.05
N GLN A 122 -2.92 7.71 17.18
CA GLN A 122 -3.19 8.38 18.43
C GLN A 122 -3.81 7.46 19.48
N ILE A 123 -4.59 6.46 19.06
CA ILE A 123 -5.16 5.43 19.95
C ILE A 123 -4.07 4.50 20.48
N ARG A 124 -3.15 4.05 19.63
CA ARG A 124 -2.10 3.09 19.98
C ARG A 124 -1.01 3.70 20.86
N VAL A 125 -0.60 4.92 20.53
CA VAL A 125 0.36 5.67 21.35
C VAL A 125 -0.26 6.10 22.69
N GLY A 126 -1.61 6.21 22.73
CA GLY A 126 -2.37 6.55 23.94
C GLY A 126 -2.04 7.92 24.52
N GLU A 127 -2.37 8.08 25.81
CA GLU A 127 -2.01 9.28 26.57
C GLU A 127 -0.51 9.36 26.90
N GLN A 128 0.22 8.28 26.66
CA GLN A 128 1.68 8.22 26.79
C GLN A 128 2.36 8.95 25.63
N ARG A 129 1.95 10.18 25.36
CA ARG A 129 2.66 11.11 24.47
C ARG A 129 3.96 11.58 25.14
N GLY A 130 4.73 10.62 25.66
CA GLY A 130 6.04 10.82 26.21
C GLY A 130 7.08 11.06 25.13
N GLU A 131 8.35 10.90 25.46
CA GLU A 131 9.52 11.17 24.60
C GLU A 131 9.53 10.40 23.26
N GLY A 132 8.63 9.41 23.03
CA GLY A 132 8.52 8.61 21.82
C GLY A 132 7.45 9.06 20.80
N TYR A 133 6.55 9.99 21.17
CA TYR A 133 5.54 10.45 20.23
C TYR A 133 6.18 11.31 19.14
N ARG A 134 6.10 10.84 17.93
CA ARG A 134 6.60 11.57 16.76
C ARG A 134 5.45 12.07 15.90
N ARG A 135 5.57 13.32 15.53
CA ARG A 135 4.78 13.98 14.50
C ARG A 135 5.72 14.50 13.43
N ILE A 136 5.43 14.24 12.17
CA ILE A 136 6.11 14.89 11.05
C ILE A 136 5.51 16.30 10.92
N MET A 137 6.33 17.31 11.14
CA MET A 137 5.87 18.71 11.20
C MET A 137 5.64 19.29 9.80
N PRO A 138 4.50 19.97 9.57
CA PRO A 138 4.26 20.74 8.34
C PRO A 138 5.40 21.71 8.02
N GLY A 139 5.65 21.91 6.72
CA GLY A 139 6.70 22.80 6.23
C GLY A 139 8.12 22.22 6.28
N THR A 140 8.31 21.02 6.83
CA THR A 140 9.60 20.32 6.81
C THR A 140 9.80 19.53 5.50
N ARG A 141 11.07 19.24 5.17
CA ARG A 141 11.40 18.36 4.05
C ARG A 141 10.84 16.95 4.23
N GLU A 142 10.81 16.47 5.49
CA GLU A 142 10.25 15.17 5.83
C GLU A 142 8.73 15.15 5.55
N PHE A 143 8.00 16.20 5.94
CA PHE A 143 6.57 16.31 5.67
C PHE A 143 6.26 16.32 4.17
N LYS A 144 7.06 17.05 3.40
CA LYS A 144 6.93 17.02 1.93
C LYS A 144 7.08 15.60 1.41
N ALA A 145 8.16 14.90 1.77
CA ALA A 145 8.48 13.58 1.22
C ALA A 145 7.53 12.47 1.68
N GLU A 146 7.18 12.45 2.99
CA GLU A 146 6.42 11.35 3.59
C GLU A 146 4.91 11.57 3.54
N VAL A 147 4.43 12.81 3.40
CA VAL A 147 3.00 13.11 3.36
C VAL A 147 2.58 13.62 1.98
N ILE A 148 3.13 14.75 1.52
CA ILE A 148 2.68 15.39 0.28
C ILE A 148 3.06 14.54 -0.93
N ASP A 149 4.34 14.21 -1.08
CA ASP A 149 4.82 13.41 -2.21
C ASP A 149 4.24 11.98 -2.17
N ASN A 150 3.95 11.44 -0.96
CA ASN A 150 3.30 10.15 -0.80
C ASN A 150 1.89 10.10 -1.38
N VAL A 151 1.12 11.17 -1.21
CA VAL A 151 -0.21 11.31 -1.83
C VAL A 151 -0.09 11.53 -3.34
N ALA A 152 0.80 12.44 -3.77
CA ALA A 152 1.01 12.73 -5.19
C ALA A 152 1.44 11.48 -5.97
N ASP A 153 2.39 10.72 -5.44
CA ASP A 153 2.86 9.47 -6.05
C ASP A 153 1.75 8.43 -6.17
N LEU A 154 0.85 8.33 -5.17
CA LEU A 154 -0.30 7.44 -5.28
C LEU A 154 -1.25 7.86 -6.40
N LEU A 155 -1.48 9.16 -6.56
CA LEU A 155 -2.29 9.68 -7.66
C LEU A 155 -1.61 9.39 -9.01
N PHE A 156 -0.31 9.58 -9.12
CA PHE A 156 0.47 9.22 -10.31
C PHE A 156 0.45 7.72 -10.59
N PHE A 157 0.60 6.90 -9.57
CA PHE A 157 0.47 5.45 -9.71
C PHE A 157 -0.92 5.04 -10.19
N ALA A 158 -1.98 5.59 -9.60
CA ALA A 158 -3.34 5.19 -9.92
C ALA A 158 -3.86 5.80 -11.23
N LYS A 159 -3.55 7.06 -11.52
CA LYS A 159 -4.18 7.83 -12.60
C LYS A 159 -3.21 8.37 -13.63
N GLY A 160 -1.89 8.35 -13.38
CA GLY A 160 -0.88 8.95 -14.23
C GLY A 160 -0.79 8.32 -15.62
N ASP A 161 -0.29 9.12 -16.57
CA ASP A 161 0.00 8.69 -17.95
C ASP A 161 1.44 8.17 -18.04
N VAL A 162 1.59 6.98 -18.62
CA VAL A 162 2.91 6.34 -18.86
C VAL A 162 3.81 7.19 -19.79
N ASN A 163 3.21 8.06 -20.58
CA ASN A 163 3.91 8.98 -21.50
C ASN A 163 3.97 10.42 -20.97
N SER A 164 3.68 10.64 -19.69
CA SER A 164 3.73 11.99 -19.11
C SER A 164 5.10 12.64 -19.29
N PRO A 165 5.17 13.94 -19.60
CA PRO A 165 6.43 14.69 -19.61
C PRO A 165 6.99 14.93 -18.19
N HIS A 166 6.20 14.68 -17.15
CA HIS A 166 6.61 14.77 -15.75
C HIS A 166 7.21 13.46 -15.28
N ALA A 167 8.48 13.47 -14.91
CA ALA A 167 9.27 12.26 -14.63
C ALA A 167 8.66 11.40 -13.52
N GLU A 168 8.19 12.01 -12.43
CA GLU A 168 7.58 11.31 -11.30
C GLU A 168 6.27 10.63 -11.69
N GLU A 169 5.42 11.33 -12.46
CA GLU A 169 4.17 10.77 -12.96
C GLU A 169 4.43 9.59 -13.89
N ALA A 170 5.31 9.78 -14.87
CA ALA A 170 5.70 8.70 -15.79
C ALA A 170 6.29 7.50 -15.05
N TYR A 171 7.12 7.72 -14.04
CA TYR A 171 7.70 6.65 -13.23
C TYR A 171 6.62 5.79 -12.57
N TRP A 172 5.69 6.39 -11.81
CA TRP A 172 4.67 5.65 -11.10
C TRP A 172 3.63 5.02 -12.02
N ALA A 173 3.27 5.69 -13.11
CA ALA A 173 2.40 5.12 -14.13
C ALA A 173 3.05 3.89 -14.82
N ASN A 174 4.35 3.92 -15.07
CA ASN A 174 5.09 2.79 -15.61
C ASN A 174 5.20 1.63 -14.61
N VAL A 175 5.41 1.89 -13.32
CA VAL A 175 5.35 0.85 -12.28
C VAL A 175 4.01 0.11 -12.33
N ARG A 176 2.88 0.83 -12.44
CA ARG A 176 1.55 0.21 -12.62
C ARG A 176 1.48 -0.62 -13.91
N ALA A 177 1.96 -0.08 -15.02
CA ALA A 177 1.92 -0.76 -16.31
C ALA A 177 2.75 -2.04 -16.33
N GLU A 178 3.96 -2.01 -15.75
CA GLU A 178 4.85 -3.18 -15.60
C GLU A 178 4.23 -4.27 -14.71
N MET A 179 3.39 -3.89 -13.75
CA MET A 179 2.63 -4.83 -12.95
C MET A 179 1.46 -5.49 -13.70
N GLY A 180 1.14 -5.03 -14.92
CA GLY A 180 0.13 -5.62 -15.80
C GLY A 180 -1.12 -4.75 -16.03
N HIS A 181 -1.12 -3.49 -15.60
CA HIS A 181 -2.26 -2.59 -15.75
C HIS A 181 -1.85 -1.22 -16.33
N PRO A 182 -1.66 -1.10 -17.65
CA PRO A 182 -1.20 0.15 -18.27
C PRO A 182 -2.25 1.28 -18.20
N ALA A 183 -3.54 0.94 -18.17
CA ALA A 183 -4.61 1.92 -18.06
C ALA A 183 -4.70 2.52 -16.64
N PRO A 184 -5.16 3.79 -16.48
CA PRO A 184 -5.46 4.34 -15.16
C PRO A 184 -6.56 3.59 -14.43
N PHE A 185 -6.46 3.51 -13.09
CA PHE A 185 -7.54 3.04 -12.22
C PHE A 185 -8.61 4.12 -11.99
N ALA A 186 -9.82 3.69 -11.70
CA ALA A 186 -10.94 4.59 -11.35
C ALA A 186 -10.84 5.06 -9.88
N LEU A 187 -9.85 5.91 -9.58
CA LEU A 187 -9.67 6.51 -8.26
C LEU A 187 -10.36 7.88 -8.19
N GLU A 188 -11.29 8.05 -7.25
CA GLU A 188 -12.02 9.30 -6.99
C GLU A 188 -11.76 9.86 -5.59
N TYR A 189 -11.51 8.98 -4.62
CA TYR A 189 -11.38 9.35 -3.21
C TYR A 189 -10.10 8.79 -2.60
N VAL A 190 -9.45 9.59 -1.74
CA VAL A 190 -8.32 9.19 -0.92
C VAL A 190 -8.59 9.61 0.52
N GLY A 191 -8.47 8.69 1.47
CA GLY A 191 -8.50 9.01 2.89
C GLY A 191 -7.12 9.48 3.37
N ILE A 192 -7.07 10.59 4.09
CA ILE A 192 -5.86 11.15 4.68
C ILE A 192 -5.97 11.08 6.20
N GLY A 193 -5.19 10.19 6.80
CA GLY A 193 -5.25 9.83 8.21
C GLY A 193 -6.28 8.74 8.53
N ASN A 194 -6.17 8.16 9.71
CA ASN A 194 -7.10 7.17 10.23
C ASN A 194 -7.42 7.44 11.68
N GLU A 195 -8.70 7.62 12.01
CA GLU A 195 -9.17 7.86 13.38
C GLU A 195 -8.41 8.98 14.11
N ASN A 196 -7.93 9.97 13.38
CA ASN A 196 -7.18 11.09 13.94
C ASN A 196 -8.11 12.19 14.47
N TRP A 197 -7.61 12.94 15.46
CA TRP A 197 -8.32 14.06 16.05
C TRP A 197 -7.37 15.16 16.54
N GLY A 198 -7.94 16.30 16.94
CA GLY A 198 -7.23 17.40 17.56
C GLY A 198 -6.51 18.33 16.58
N THR A 199 -5.88 19.33 17.15
CA THR A 199 -5.22 20.41 16.39
C THR A 199 -4.11 19.89 15.48
N GLU A 200 -3.30 18.96 15.97
CA GLU A 200 -2.18 18.38 15.22
C GLU A 200 -2.62 17.72 13.90
N TYR A 201 -3.76 17.01 13.96
CA TYR A 201 -4.33 16.42 12.76
C TYR A 201 -4.77 17.50 11.77
N PHE A 202 -5.53 18.49 12.23
CA PHE A 202 -6.03 19.55 11.35
C PHE A 202 -4.90 20.37 10.73
N GLU A 203 -3.82 20.64 11.46
CA GLU A 203 -2.65 21.34 10.92
C GLU A 203 -1.97 20.52 9.83
N ASN A 204 -1.71 19.23 10.07
CA ASN A 204 -1.09 18.34 9.08
C ASN A 204 -1.99 18.14 7.86
N PHE A 205 -3.29 17.89 8.09
CA PHE A 205 -4.26 17.72 7.01
C PHE A 205 -4.36 18.98 6.15
N SER A 206 -4.49 20.16 6.77
CA SER A 206 -4.56 21.41 6.03
C SER A 206 -3.29 21.67 5.20
N ALA A 207 -2.12 21.38 5.78
CA ALA A 207 -0.85 21.53 5.07
C ALA A 207 -0.67 20.52 3.92
N CYS A 208 -1.31 19.34 4.01
CA CYS A 208 -1.32 18.36 2.92
C CYS A 208 -2.21 18.79 1.74
N MET A 209 -3.26 19.58 2.01
CA MET A 209 -4.27 20.01 1.02
C MET A 209 -3.94 21.34 0.34
N MET A 210 -2.90 22.08 0.78
CA MET A 210 -2.43 23.33 0.17
C MET A 210 -1.38 23.09 -0.90
#